data_d0876b63eaf009041304429491fdfeb3
#
_entry.id   d0876b63eaf009041304429491fdfeb3
#
_cell.length_a   1.000
_cell.length_b   1.000
_cell.length_c   1.000
_cell.angle_alpha   90.00
_cell.angle_beta   90.00
_cell.angle_gamma   90.00
#
_symmetry.space_group_name_H-M   'P 1'
#
loop_
_entity.id
_entity.type
_entity.pdbx_description
1 polymer ?
#
loop_
_entity_poly.entity_id
_entity_poly.type
_entity_poly.pdbx_seq_one_letter_code
_entity_poly.pdbx_strand_id
1 'polypeptide(L)'
;MFRETIIKFDNPAKDWEHATPIGNGKLGAMVFGNVRKERIQINEDSLWSGGKLDRINYHGPEIYKKILEHMKSGDFKGAESELNKFSPTINHMRQYQTLGDIWIEHNNFKGELVQSTDDSGIRRYEQGEVEHSNYIRSLDLEHGIGKVEYT
;
A
#
# COMPACT_ATOMS: atom_id res chain seq x y z
N MET A 1 -26.22 11.65 -19.54
CA MET A 1 -26.19 10.70 -18.42
C MET A 1 -25.04 11.13 -17.54
N PHE A 2 -25.31 11.89 -16.47
CA PHE A 2 -24.27 12.29 -15.53
C PHE A 2 -23.83 11.05 -14.77
N ARG A 3 -22.57 10.64 -14.91
CA ARG A 3 -21.97 9.61 -14.04
C ARG A 3 -21.68 10.29 -12.71
N GLU A 4 -22.25 9.80 -11.63
CA GLU A 4 -21.77 10.17 -10.30
C GLU A 4 -20.33 9.67 -10.15
N THR A 5 -19.42 10.61 -10.01
CA THR A 5 -17.96 10.34 -9.83
C THR A 5 -17.56 10.43 -8.37
N ILE A 6 -18.54 10.49 -7.45
CA ILE A 6 -18.31 10.63 -6.01
C ILE A 6 -18.70 9.36 -5.28
N ILE A 7 -17.73 8.75 -4.60
CA ILE A 7 -17.98 7.64 -3.67
C ILE A 7 -18.22 8.25 -2.28
N LYS A 8 -19.27 7.76 -1.57
CA LYS A 8 -19.65 8.26 -0.24
C LYS A 8 -19.70 7.15 0.79
N PHE A 9 -19.31 7.45 2.01
CA PHE A 9 -19.38 6.60 3.18
C PHE A 9 -19.99 7.42 4.32
N ASP A 10 -20.78 6.78 5.15
CA ASP A 10 -21.50 7.37 6.28
C ASP A 10 -20.78 7.16 7.64
N ASN A 11 -19.62 6.51 7.61
CA ASN A 11 -18.85 6.20 8.80
C ASN A 11 -17.33 6.36 8.56
N PRO A 12 -16.54 6.62 9.61
CA PRO A 12 -15.09 6.50 9.56
C PRO A 12 -14.64 5.07 9.19
N ALA A 13 -13.47 4.95 8.57
CA ALA A 13 -12.88 3.65 8.28
C ALA A 13 -12.33 2.99 9.55
N LYS A 14 -12.69 1.73 9.78
CA LYS A 14 -12.18 0.95 10.92
C LYS A 14 -10.81 0.36 10.65
N ASP A 15 -10.57 0.00 9.39
CA ASP A 15 -9.34 -0.65 8.93
C ASP A 15 -8.85 -0.04 7.61
N TRP A 16 -7.71 -0.52 7.15
CA TRP A 16 -7.04 0.01 5.96
C TRP A 16 -7.86 -0.19 4.68
N GLU A 17 -8.53 -1.32 4.53
CA GLU A 17 -9.31 -1.66 3.35
C GLU A 17 -10.53 -0.75 3.15
N HIS A 18 -11.02 -0.15 4.22
CA HIS A 18 -12.15 0.78 4.18
C HIS A 18 -11.73 2.24 4.10
N ALA A 19 -10.45 2.56 4.24
CA ALA A 19 -9.97 3.93 4.16
C ALA A 19 -10.05 4.48 2.72
N THR A 20 -10.14 5.81 2.60
CA THR A 20 -10.26 6.48 1.31
C THR A 20 -8.88 6.72 0.70
N PRO A 21 -8.55 6.14 -0.46
CA PRO A 21 -7.27 6.36 -1.12
C PRO A 21 -7.25 7.71 -1.84
N ILE A 22 -6.16 8.45 -1.66
CA ILE A 22 -5.82 9.63 -2.45
C ILE A 22 -4.36 9.57 -2.87
N GLY A 23 -3.98 10.26 -3.94
CA GLY A 23 -2.59 10.27 -4.38
C GLY A 23 -2.35 11.03 -5.67
N ASN A 24 -1.08 11.18 -6.00
CA ASN A 24 -0.62 11.91 -7.19
C ASN A 24 0.27 11.06 -8.12
N GLY A 25 0.27 9.74 -7.93
CA GLY A 25 1.09 8.80 -8.69
C GLY A 25 2.49 8.56 -8.09
N LYS A 26 2.93 9.37 -7.13
CA LYS A 26 4.19 9.21 -6.41
C LYS A 26 3.98 9.07 -4.89
N LEU A 27 3.23 9.98 -4.32
CA LEU A 27 2.74 9.89 -2.95
C LEU A 27 1.32 9.35 -2.96
N GLY A 28 1.05 8.41 -2.07
CA GLY A 28 -0.28 7.89 -1.77
C GLY A 28 -0.64 8.10 -0.31
N ALA A 29 -1.92 8.23 -0.03
CA ALA A 29 -2.41 8.29 1.32
C ALA A 29 -3.75 7.55 1.46
N MET A 30 -3.96 6.95 2.64
CA MET A 30 -5.21 6.35 3.06
C MET A 30 -5.81 7.21 4.17
N VAL A 31 -6.94 7.86 3.88
CA VAL A 31 -7.66 8.75 4.80
C VAL A 31 -8.73 7.95 5.52
N PHE A 32 -8.64 7.85 6.84
CA PHE A 32 -9.58 7.06 7.65
C PHE A 32 -10.87 7.84 7.96
N GLY A 33 -10.80 9.15 8.05
CA GLY A 33 -11.96 10.00 8.28
C GLY A 33 -12.41 10.03 9.74
N ASN A 34 -11.52 9.83 10.67
CA ASN A 34 -11.84 9.87 12.09
C ASN A 34 -12.07 11.29 12.60
N VAL A 35 -13.11 11.47 13.42
CA VAL A 35 -13.56 12.80 13.84
C VAL A 35 -12.63 13.42 14.88
N ARG A 36 -12.25 12.67 15.92
CA ARG A 36 -11.44 13.18 17.01
C ARG A 36 -9.95 13.10 16.76
N LYS A 37 -9.50 11.95 16.24
CA LYS A 37 -8.09 11.71 15.95
C LYS A 37 -8.00 11.09 14.58
N GLU A 38 -7.83 11.93 13.57
CA GLU A 38 -7.67 11.49 12.18
C GLU A 38 -6.34 10.77 12.00
N ARG A 39 -6.38 9.68 11.25
CA ARG A 39 -5.21 8.98 10.75
C ARG A 39 -5.13 9.11 9.23
N ILE A 40 -4.01 9.58 8.75
CA ILE A 40 -3.69 9.58 7.33
C ILE A 40 -2.42 8.75 7.19
N GLN A 41 -2.54 7.54 6.68
CA GLN A 41 -1.39 6.69 6.42
C GLN A 41 -0.81 7.05 5.06
N ILE A 42 0.44 7.45 5.04
CA ILE A 42 1.12 7.92 3.84
C ILE A 42 2.15 6.92 3.34
N ASN A 43 2.33 6.92 2.03
CA ASN A 43 3.29 6.08 1.35
C ASN A 43 3.93 6.79 0.17
N GLU A 44 5.12 6.32 -0.25
CA GLU A 44 5.87 6.84 -1.38
C GLU A 44 6.43 5.68 -2.20
N ASP A 45 6.32 5.73 -3.52
CA ASP A 45 6.52 4.62 -4.45
C ASP A 45 7.96 4.07 -4.48
N SER A 46 8.95 4.87 -4.12
CA SER A 46 10.37 4.49 -4.15
C SER A 46 10.91 4.01 -2.80
N LEU A 47 10.09 3.97 -1.74
CA LEU A 47 10.53 3.61 -0.40
C LEU A 47 10.68 2.10 -0.22
N TRP A 48 11.85 1.60 -0.53
CA TRP A 48 12.20 0.18 -0.41
C TRP A 48 13.32 -0.02 0.59
N SER A 49 13.33 -1.16 1.30
CA SER A 49 14.40 -1.52 2.23
C SER A 49 15.72 -1.73 1.48
N GLY A 50 16.83 -1.24 2.06
CA GLY A 50 18.19 -1.46 1.57
C GLY A 50 18.54 -0.75 0.27
N GLY A 51 19.81 -0.91 -0.14
CA GLY A 51 20.37 -0.27 -1.33
C GLY A 51 20.17 -1.06 -2.62
N LYS A 52 20.77 -0.55 -3.70
CA LYS A 52 20.78 -1.19 -5.01
C LYS A 52 21.32 -2.62 -4.93
N LEU A 53 20.62 -3.56 -5.56
CA LEU A 53 21.06 -4.93 -5.73
C LEU A 53 21.61 -5.12 -7.14
N ASP A 54 22.77 -5.76 -7.26
CA ASP A 54 23.22 -6.28 -8.53
C ASP A 54 22.49 -7.60 -8.81
N ARG A 55 21.64 -7.59 -9.82
CA ARG A 55 20.84 -8.75 -10.26
C ARG A 55 21.33 -9.31 -11.60
N ILE A 56 22.46 -8.85 -12.07
CA ILE A 56 22.99 -9.31 -13.34
C ILE A 56 23.57 -10.71 -13.16
N ASN A 57 23.09 -11.66 -13.95
CA ASN A 57 23.75 -12.94 -14.10
C ASN A 57 24.82 -12.80 -15.18
N TYR A 58 26.05 -12.59 -14.78
CA TYR A 58 27.18 -12.40 -15.69
C TYR A 58 27.49 -13.64 -16.55
N HIS A 59 27.03 -14.83 -16.13
CA HIS A 59 27.11 -16.07 -16.91
C HIS A 59 25.90 -16.27 -17.85
N GLY A 60 24.96 -15.36 -17.85
CA GLY A 60 23.74 -15.44 -18.66
C GLY A 60 23.98 -15.72 -20.15
N PRO A 61 24.93 -15.03 -20.84
CA PRO A 61 25.19 -15.31 -22.26
C PRO A 61 25.68 -16.73 -22.54
N GLU A 62 26.47 -17.32 -21.64
CA GLU A 62 26.98 -18.70 -21.80
C GLU A 62 25.87 -19.73 -21.55
N ILE A 63 25.06 -19.49 -20.51
CA ILE A 63 23.91 -20.33 -20.18
C ILE A 63 22.89 -20.29 -21.33
N TYR A 64 22.63 -19.12 -21.89
CA TYR A 64 21.72 -18.96 -23.02
C TYR A 64 22.15 -19.79 -24.25
N LYS A 65 23.45 -19.79 -24.58
CA LYS A 65 23.98 -20.60 -25.65
C LYS A 65 23.72 -22.08 -25.41
N LYS A 66 23.95 -22.59 -24.20
CA LYS A 66 23.68 -24.00 -23.85
C LYS A 66 22.18 -24.34 -23.96
N ILE A 67 21.30 -23.45 -23.52
CA ILE A 67 19.86 -23.62 -23.69
C ILE A 67 19.50 -23.78 -25.16
N LEU A 68 20.04 -22.95 -26.04
CA LEU A 68 19.80 -23.05 -27.48
C LEU A 68 20.35 -24.35 -28.10
N GLU A 69 21.49 -24.83 -27.64
CA GLU A 69 22.07 -26.11 -28.08
C GLU A 69 21.18 -27.28 -27.68
N HIS A 70 20.73 -27.36 -26.46
CA HIS A 70 19.78 -28.38 -25.98
C HIS A 70 18.45 -28.31 -26.75
N MET A 71 17.91 -27.12 -27.00
CA MET A 71 16.69 -26.98 -27.79
C MET A 71 16.86 -27.46 -29.23
N LYS A 72 17.99 -27.16 -29.88
CA LYS A 72 18.27 -27.62 -31.23
C LYS A 72 18.42 -29.13 -31.34
N SER A 73 18.91 -29.78 -30.31
CA SER A 73 19.02 -31.24 -30.24
C SER A 73 17.73 -31.93 -29.78
N GLY A 74 16.68 -31.22 -29.44
CA GLY A 74 15.42 -31.74 -28.90
C GLY A 74 15.50 -32.20 -27.45
N ASP A 75 16.57 -31.84 -26.74
CA ASP A 75 16.75 -32.12 -25.31
C ASP A 75 16.10 -31.02 -24.45
N PHE A 76 14.78 -31.07 -24.34
CA PHE A 76 14.02 -30.07 -23.56
C PHE A 76 14.31 -30.14 -22.05
N LYS A 77 14.65 -31.34 -21.51
CA LYS A 77 15.01 -31.46 -20.09
C LYS A 77 16.36 -30.82 -19.80
N GLY A 78 17.33 -30.98 -20.68
CA GLY A 78 18.61 -30.26 -20.58
C GLY A 78 18.44 -28.73 -20.66
N ALA A 79 17.60 -28.26 -21.58
CA ALA A 79 17.28 -26.86 -21.72
C ALA A 79 16.64 -26.28 -20.43
N GLU A 80 15.69 -27.01 -19.83
CA GLU A 80 15.05 -26.58 -18.55
C GLU A 80 16.05 -26.53 -17.40
N SER A 81 16.97 -27.52 -17.31
CA SER A 81 18.02 -27.54 -16.30
C SER A 81 18.95 -26.30 -16.40
N GLU A 82 19.32 -25.92 -17.63
CA GLU A 82 20.14 -24.71 -17.84
C GLU A 82 19.34 -23.43 -17.57
N LEU A 83 18.04 -23.42 -17.90
CA LEU A 83 17.16 -22.26 -17.62
C LEU A 83 17.10 -21.94 -16.11
N ASN A 84 17.09 -22.95 -15.25
CA ASN A 84 17.11 -22.75 -13.81
C ASN A 84 18.38 -22.02 -13.32
N LYS A 85 19.50 -22.18 -14.03
CA LYS A 85 20.76 -21.47 -13.77
C LYS A 85 20.79 -20.06 -14.35
N PHE A 86 19.86 -19.74 -15.26
CA PHE A 86 19.77 -18.44 -15.91
C PHE A 86 19.26 -17.37 -14.95
N SER A 87 18.49 -17.76 -13.94
CA SER A 87 17.99 -16.86 -12.90
C SER A 87 19.14 -16.16 -12.17
N PRO A 88 18.97 -14.88 -11.80
CA PRO A 88 19.98 -14.18 -11.03
C PRO A 88 20.18 -14.82 -9.66
N THR A 89 21.36 -14.67 -9.09
CA THR A 89 21.72 -15.19 -7.76
C THR A 89 20.86 -14.61 -6.65
N ILE A 90 20.26 -13.45 -6.89
CA ILE A 90 19.36 -12.76 -5.96
C ILE A 90 17.95 -12.72 -6.56
N ASN A 91 17.09 -13.62 -6.09
CA ASN A 91 15.74 -13.81 -6.64
C ASN A 91 14.67 -12.92 -6.01
N HIS A 92 14.96 -12.25 -4.90
CA HIS A 92 13.94 -11.50 -4.20
C HIS A 92 14.07 -10.01 -4.46
N MET A 93 12.93 -9.35 -4.51
CA MET A 93 12.84 -7.91 -4.41
C MET A 93 13.10 -7.49 -2.96
N ARG A 94 13.61 -6.28 -2.77
CA ARG A 94 13.60 -5.64 -1.47
C ARG A 94 12.17 -5.46 -0.99
N GLN A 95 12.00 -5.39 0.33
CA GLN A 95 10.70 -5.12 0.90
C GLN A 95 10.32 -3.66 0.70
N TYR A 96 9.08 -3.46 0.26
CA TYR A 96 8.46 -2.15 0.24
C TYR A 96 8.18 -1.71 1.67
N GLN A 97 8.39 -0.43 1.96
CA GLN A 97 8.25 0.14 3.30
C GLN A 97 7.11 1.15 3.32
N THR A 98 6.42 1.23 4.43
CA THR A 98 5.48 2.33 4.67
C THR A 98 6.26 3.58 5.05
N LEU A 99 5.84 4.76 4.55
CA LEU A 99 6.47 6.03 4.91
C LEU A 99 6.12 6.43 6.33
N GLY A 100 4.87 6.29 6.73
CA GLY A 100 4.40 6.58 8.08
C GLY A 100 2.95 7.02 8.14
N ASP A 101 2.55 7.49 9.33
CA ASP A 101 1.21 7.98 9.61
C ASP A 101 1.26 9.45 10.05
N ILE A 102 0.35 10.25 9.52
CA ILE A 102 0.05 11.58 10.02
C ILE A 102 -1.15 11.46 10.96
N TRP A 103 -1.02 11.96 12.17
CA TRP A 103 -2.09 12.03 13.14
C TRP A 103 -2.51 13.48 13.35
N ILE A 104 -3.83 13.75 13.20
CA ILE A 104 -4.42 15.05 13.42
C ILE A 104 -5.40 14.90 14.59
N GLU A 105 -5.10 15.55 15.70
CA GLU A 105 -5.89 15.47 16.92
C GLU A 105 -6.69 16.75 17.13
N HIS A 106 -8.02 16.61 17.24
CA HIS A 106 -8.93 17.71 17.47
C HIS A 106 -9.23 17.84 18.97
N ASN A 107 -8.68 18.84 19.62
CA ASN A 107 -8.77 19.04 21.08
C ASN A 107 -10.13 19.55 21.57
N ASN A 108 -11.06 19.84 20.68
CA ASN A 108 -12.37 20.40 21.02
C ASN A 108 -13.38 19.36 21.51
N PHE A 109 -13.05 18.07 21.42
CA PHE A 109 -13.93 16.99 21.85
C PHE A 109 -13.64 16.59 23.30
N LYS A 110 -14.72 16.41 24.09
CA LYS A 110 -14.65 15.87 25.45
C LYS A 110 -14.63 14.33 25.40
N GLY A 111 -13.87 13.70 26.28
CA GLY A 111 -13.75 12.24 26.41
C GLY A 111 -12.30 11.75 26.27
N GLU A 112 -12.05 10.53 26.67
CA GLU A 112 -10.73 9.90 26.62
C GLU A 112 -10.54 9.13 25.32
N LEU A 113 -9.32 9.12 24.78
CA LEU A 113 -8.92 8.23 23.68
C LEU A 113 -8.61 6.87 24.26
N VAL A 114 -9.31 5.86 23.81
CA VAL A 114 -8.99 4.47 24.16
C VAL A 114 -7.93 3.97 23.20
N GLN A 115 -6.84 3.47 23.78
CA GLN A 115 -5.77 2.85 23.01
C GLN A 115 -5.92 1.34 23.12
N SER A 116 -6.14 0.67 22.02
CA SER A 116 -6.08 -0.79 21.93
C SER A 116 -4.85 -1.23 21.15
N THR A 117 -4.36 -2.42 21.47
CA THR A 117 -3.27 -3.06 20.72
C THR A 117 -3.83 -4.36 20.16
N ASP A 118 -3.75 -4.56 18.87
CA ASP A 118 -4.16 -5.81 18.25
C ASP A 118 -3.15 -6.94 18.50
N ASP A 119 -3.52 -8.16 18.13
CA ASP A 119 -2.70 -9.37 18.35
C ASP A 119 -1.35 -9.33 17.60
N SER A 120 -1.20 -8.43 16.65
CA SER A 120 0.07 -8.17 15.92
C SER A 120 0.95 -7.11 16.59
N GLY A 121 0.53 -6.56 17.73
CA GLY A 121 1.24 -5.51 18.46
C GLY A 121 1.08 -4.12 17.83
N ILE A 122 0.21 -3.96 16.85
CA ILE A 122 -0.08 -2.68 16.22
C ILE A 122 -1.02 -1.90 17.13
N ARG A 123 -0.59 -0.71 17.53
CA ARG A 123 -1.43 0.20 18.32
C ARG A 123 -2.58 0.71 17.46
N ARG A 124 -3.79 0.36 17.84
CA ARG A 124 -5.01 0.95 17.29
C ARG A 124 -5.53 1.97 18.28
N TYR A 125 -5.92 3.12 17.78
CA TYR A 125 -6.60 4.12 18.59
C TYR A 125 -8.10 3.95 18.30
N GLU A 126 -8.79 3.30 19.21
CA GLU A 126 -10.24 3.27 19.18
C GLU A 126 -10.74 4.62 19.69
N GLN A 127 -11.60 5.23 18.91
CA GLN A 127 -12.28 6.43 19.37
C GLN A 127 -13.27 6.02 20.44
N GLY A 128 -13.18 6.59 21.64
CA GLY A 128 -14.35 6.70 22.51
C GLY A 128 -15.47 7.37 21.67
N GLU A 129 -16.70 6.92 21.87
CA GLU A 129 -17.86 7.47 21.14
C GLU A 129 -17.82 9.00 21.18
N VAL A 130 -17.49 9.59 20.04
CA VAL A 130 -17.60 11.02 19.84
C VAL A 130 -18.97 11.23 19.21
N GLU A 131 -19.85 11.90 19.94
CA GLU A 131 -21.13 12.30 19.37
C GLU A 131 -20.87 13.23 18.18
N HIS A 132 -21.21 12.75 17.01
CA HIS A 132 -21.20 13.50 15.78
C HIS A 132 -22.45 13.18 14.97
N SER A 133 -22.89 14.13 14.19
CA SER A 133 -24.04 13.98 13.30
C SER A 133 -23.66 14.36 11.88
N ASN A 134 -24.48 13.96 10.93
CA ASN A 134 -24.31 14.29 9.51
C ASN A 134 -22.93 13.91 8.93
N TYR A 135 -22.36 12.82 9.41
CA TYR A 135 -21.05 12.36 8.93
C TYR A 135 -21.10 11.93 7.48
N ILE A 136 -20.20 12.46 6.67
CA ILE A 136 -19.96 12.01 5.29
C ILE A 136 -18.47 12.02 5.02
N ARG A 137 -17.95 10.87 4.62
CA ARG A 137 -16.61 10.74 4.03
C ARG A 137 -16.79 10.46 2.54
N SER A 138 -16.14 11.23 1.68
CA SER A 138 -16.32 11.12 0.24
C SER A 138 -15.00 11.15 -0.51
N LEU A 139 -15.01 10.53 -1.68
CA LEU A 139 -13.92 10.57 -2.65
C LEU A 139 -14.49 11.05 -3.99
N ASP A 140 -14.06 12.21 -4.43
CA ASP A 140 -14.31 12.73 -5.76
C ASP A 140 -13.26 12.16 -6.73
N LEU A 141 -13.69 11.25 -7.59
CA LEU A 141 -12.81 10.58 -8.55
C LEU A 141 -12.39 11.48 -9.71
N GLU A 142 -13.16 12.51 -10.01
CA GLU A 142 -12.85 13.45 -11.09
C GLU A 142 -11.72 14.41 -10.69
N HIS A 143 -11.73 14.85 -9.44
CA HIS A 143 -10.76 15.82 -8.92
C HIS A 143 -9.68 15.20 -8.03
N GLY A 144 -9.82 13.91 -7.66
CA GLY A 144 -8.88 13.23 -6.77
C GLY A 144 -8.89 13.77 -5.33
N ILE A 145 -10.05 14.22 -4.84
CA ILE A 145 -10.20 14.86 -3.53
C ILE A 145 -10.94 13.92 -2.57
N GLY A 146 -10.28 13.61 -1.45
CA GLY A 146 -10.92 13.01 -0.27
C GLY A 146 -11.46 14.11 0.65
N LYS A 147 -12.72 13.99 1.11
CA LYS A 147 -13.38 14.96 2.00
C LYS A 147 -14.06 14.25 3.15
N VAL A 148 -13.96 14.85 4.34
CA VAL A 148 -14.65 14.40 5.56
C VAL A 148 -15.44 15.58 6.11
N GLU A 149 -16.75 15.39 6.32
CA GLU A 149 -17.68 16.40 6.83
C GLU A 149 -18.48 15.81 7.99
N TYR A 150 -18.67 16.57 9.04
CA TYR A 150 -19.49 16.22 10.21
C TYR A 150 -19.89 17.46 10.98
N THR A 151 -20.92 17.34 11.85
CA THR A 151 -21.40 18.38 12.77
C THR A 151 -21.53 17.82 14.18
#